data_e159ce2c8a42297163822fc0d5e41db6
#
_entry.id   e159ce2c8a42297163822fc0d5e41db6
#
_cell.length_a   1.000
_cell.length_b   1.000
_cell.length_c   1.000
_cell.angle_alpha   90.00
_cell.angle_beta   90.00
_cell.angle_gamma   90.00
#
_symmetry.space_group_name_H-M   'P 1'
#
loop_
_entity.id
_entity.type
_entity.pdbx_description
1 polymer ?
#
loop_
_entity_poly.entity_id
_entity_poly.type
_entity_poly.pdbx_seq_one_letter_code
_entity_poly.pdbx_strand_id
1 'polypeptide(L)'
;MSESNIRQWKILESLPRQPRKLYVKEIRDILEASGIFVSLRTVQRDLISLSSIFPLVNDNDLNEASKGPYGWSWHKDANGVNPAMDPIEALTLSLAKEYLAPIMPSKTFRRISIFFNRANSVLNQMEKSRIKRWRERVRVVSQWQRLIPPKVDPEVESEIYNGLFYGKKLEVNYHKKSSAAADKRLVNPLGIVLHGVVHRLICTMDQDPSPRHLPLHRFKSAKILEKKVIEPKNFNIDEFISEENIGYLISKRKIQLEAKFTSSAGFHLTETPITEDQVLEKIV
;
A
#
# COMPACT_ATOMS: atom_id res chain seq x y z
N MET A 1 24.82 13.45 15.24
CA MET A 1 25.54 12.89 14.08
C MET A 1 26.58 13.92 13.66
N SER A 2 27.79 13.49 13.26
CA SER A 2 28.79 14.44 12.77
C SER A 2 28.37 15.01 11.39
N GLU A 3 28.78 16.23 11.08
CA GLU A 3 28.52 16.82 9.76
C GLU A 3 29.00 15.94 8.59
N SER A 4 30.08 15.20 8.81
CA SER A 4 30.60 14.21 7.86
C SER A 4 29.59 13.11 7.56
N ASN A 5 28.92 12.56 8.58
CA ASN A 5 27.95 11.47 8.40
C ASN A 5 26.69 11.96 7.65
N ILE A 6 26.24 13.17 7.95
CA ILE A 6 25.10 13.78 7.25
C ILE A 6 25.44 13.98 5.76
N ARG A 7 26.64 14.47 5.47
CA ARG A 7 27.11 14.66 4.11
C ARG A 7 27.21 13.34 3.34
N GLN A 8 27.86 12.33 3.93
CA GLN A 8 28.02 11.01 3.33
C GLN A 8 26.68 10.35 3.05
N TRP A 9 25.72 10.47 3.99
CA TRP A 9 24.36 9.99 3.77
C TRP A 9 23.69 10.68 2.60
N LYS A 10 23.87 12.02 2.49
CA LYS A 10 23.29 12.81 1.40
C LYS A 10 23.90 12.45 0.04
N ILE A 11 25.21 12.13 0.00
CA ILE A 11 25.87 11.60 -1.21
C ILE A 11 25.21 10.28 -1.63
N LEU A 12 25.08 9.31 -0.71
CA LEU A 12 24.46 8.02 -1.00
C LEU A 12 23.01 8.16 -1.49
N GLU A 13 22.27 9.11 -0.91
CA GLU A 13 20.89 9.41 -1.30
C GLU A 13 20.77 10.01 -2.70
N SER A 14 21.77 10.77 -3.14
CA SER A 14 21.77 11.45 -4.45
C SER A 14 22.18 10.56 -5.61
N LEU A 15 22.97 9.50 -5.36
CA LEU A 15 23.50 8.64 -6.41
C LEU A 15 22.41 7.79 -7.08
N PRO A 16 22.31 7.82 -8.44
CA PRO A 16 21.38 6.97 -9.17
C PRO A 16 21.90 5.53 -9.29
N ARG A 17 21.06 4.60 -9.71
CA ARG A 17 21.48 3.26 -10.18
C ARG A 17 21.97 3.30 -11.63
N GLN A 18 22.90 2.39 -11.93
CA GLN A 18 23.26 2.11 -13.33
C GLN A 18 22.02 1.85 -14.20
N PRO A 19 21.98 2.29 -15.45
CA PRO A 19 23.08 2.92 -16.22
C PRO A 19 23.25 4.43 -16.00
N ARG A 20 22.40 5.06 -15.16
CA ARG A 20 22.53 6.48 -14.82
C ARG A 20 23.71 6.70 -13.90
N LYS A 21 24.34 7.87 -14.03
CA LYS A 21 25.49 8.29 -13.23
C LYS A 21 25.43 9.78 -12.92
N LEU A 22 26.12 10.21 -11.87
CA LEU A 22 26.36 11.60 -11.52
C LEU A 22 27.87 11.84 -11.41
N TYR A 23 28.28 12.99 -11.91
CA TYR A 23 29.66 13.45 -11.77
C TYR A 23 29.88 14.16 -10.44
N VAL A 24 31.11 14.18 -9.95
CA VAL A 24 31.49 14.79 -8.66
C VAL A 24 31.01 16.24 -8.54
N LYS A 25 31.00 16.99 -9.65
CA LYS A 25 30.50 18.36 -9.69
C LYS A 25 28.99 18.43 -9.44
N GLU A 26 28.22 17.57 -10.07
CA GLU A 26 26.76 17.52 -9.89
C GLU A 26 26.39 17.12 -8.47
N ILE A 27 27.14 16.17 -7.88
CA ILE A 27 26.95 15.76 -6.48
C ILE A 27 27.24 16.92 -5.54
N ARG A 28 28.31 17.69 -5.77
CA ARG A 28 28.61 18.91 -5.00
C ARG A 28 27.46 19.91 -5.09
N ASP A 29 26.96 20.19 -6.29
CA ASP A 29 25.87 21.15 -6.51
C ASP A 29 24.58 20.72 -5.79
N ILE A 30 24.29 19.41 -5.71
CA ILE A 30 23.19 18.85 -4.91
C ILE A 30 23.42 19.06 -3.41
N LEU A 31 24.65 18.87 -2.92
CA LEU A 31 25.01 19.13 -1.53
C LEU A 31 24.87 20.60 -1.16
N GLU A 32 25.35 21.51 -2.03
CA GLU A 32 25.20 22.97 -1.84
C GLU A 32 23.73 23.39 -1.80
N ALA A 33 22.89 22.85 -2.69
CA ALA A 33 21.43 23.05 -2.65
C ALA A 33 20.77 22.54 -1.36
N SER A 34 21.42 21.60 -0.68
CA SER A 34 20.99 21.07 0.64
C SER A 34 21.63 21.80 1.82
N GLY A 35 22.36 22.91 1.60
CA GLY A 35 23.03 23.69 2.62
C GLY A 35 24.38 23.12 3.09
N ILE A 36 24.95 22.15 2.37
CA ILE A 36 26.23 21.52 2.70
C ILE A 36 27.30 22.00 1.73
N PHE A 37 28.16 22.94 2.18
CA PHE A 37 29.19 23.55 1.36
C PHE A 37 30.52 22.82 1.52
N VAL A 38 30.99 22.16 0.45
CA VAL A 38 32.24 21.37 0.48
C VAL A 38 33.00 21.45 -0.85
N SER A 39 34.31 21.18 -0.80
CA SER A 39 35.15 21.13 -1.99
C SER A 39 34.91 19.85 -2.81
N LEU A 40 35.16 19.90 -4.11
CA LEU A 40 35.15 18.73 -5.00
C LEU A 40 36.04 17.58 -4.47
N ARG A 41 37.20 17.94 -3.92
CA ARG A 41 38.15 16.97 -3.33
C ARG A 41 37.55 16.25 -2.13
N THR A 42 36.77 16.94 -1.32
CA THR A 42 36.03 16.34 -0.18
C THR A 42 34.99 15.35 -0.67
N VAL A 43 34.18 15.71 -1.66
CA VAL A 43 33.16 14.83 -2.26
C VAL A 43 33.80 13.59 -2.86
N GLN A 44 34.91 13.76 -3.59
CA GLN A 44 35.61 12.63 -4.19
C GLN A 44 36.19 11.67 -3.16
N ARG A 45 36.77 12.19 -2.06
CA ARG A 45 37.28 11.38 -0.95
C ARG A 45 36.16 10.61 -0.25
N ASP A 46 35.03 11.26 -0.04
CA ASP A 46 33.85 10.61 0.58
C ASP A 46 33.31 9.50 -0.35
N LEU A 47 33.23 9.71 -1.67
CA LEU A 47 32.79 8.68 -2.63
C LEU A 47 33.72 7.46 -2.62
N ILE A 48 35.04 7.67 -2.60
CA ILE A 48 36.03 6.58 -2.49
C ILE A 48 35.86 5.83 -1.15
N SER A 49 35.70 6.55 -0.05
CA SER A 49 35.46 5.92 1.24
C SER A 49 34.14 5.13 1.28
N LEU A 50 33.09 5.65 0.68
CA LEU A 50 31.79 5.00 0.62
C LEU A 50 31.80 3.79 -0.32
N SER A 51 32.55 3.80 -1.39
CA SER A 51 32.66 2.66 -2.32
C SER A 51 33.34 1.44 -1.72
N SER A 52 34.13 1.61 -0.66
CA SER A 52 34.69 0.47 0.09
C SER A 52 33.68 -0.26 0.97
N ILE A 53 32.54 0.39 1.27
CA ILE A 53 31.51 -0.15 2.18
C ILE A 53 30.22 -0.50 1.40
N PHE A 54 29.89 0.31 0.41
CA PHE A 54 28.67 0.20 -0.38
C PHE A 54 28.99 -0.21 -1.82
N PRO A 55 28.11 -0.91 -2.52
CA PRO A 55 28.31 -1.33 -3.91
C PRO A 55 28.15 -0.15 -4.88
N LEU A 56 29.03 0.84 -4.74
CA LEU A 56 29.15 1.96 -5.66
C LEU A 56 30.16 1.61 -6.74
N VAL A 57 29.87 2.05 -7.95
CA VAL A 57 30.75 1.89 -9.11
C VAL A 57 31.04 3.24 -9.75
N ASN A 58 32.25 3.38 -10.26
CA ASN A 58 32.63 4.50 -11.08
C ASN A 58 33.01 4.04 -12.50
N ASP A 59 33.03 4.96 -13.46
CA ASP A 59 33.34 4.63 -14.86
C ASP A 59 34.76 4.12 -15.08
N ASN A 60 35.68 4.37 -14.15
CA ASN A 60 37.06 3.91 -14.24
C ASN A 60 37.17 2.39 -13.99
N ASP A 61 36.31 1.86 -13.12
CA ASP A 61 36.27 0.44 -12.81
C ASP A 61 35.75 -0.40 -14.00
N LEU A 62 35.07 0.27 -14.97
CA LEU A 62 34.46 -0.38 -16.14
C LEU A 62 35.27 -0.23 -17.42
N ASN A 63 36.15 0.79 -17.51
CA ASN A 63 36.95 1.09 -18.69
C ASN A 63 38.30 1.73 -18.30
N GLU A 64 39.37 0.97 -18.30
CA GLU A 64 40.73 1.45 -17.99
C GLU A 64 41.25 2.55 -18.92
N ALA A 65 40.54 2.90 -20.01
CA ALA A 65 41.02 3.81 -21.06
C ALA A 65 40.39 5.22 -20.98
N SER A 66 39.49 5.56 -20.08
CA SER A 66 38.83 6.87 -20.07
C SER A 66 39.58 7.90 -19.23
N LYS A 67 40.22 8.87 -19.90
CA LYS A 67 40.85 10.07 -19.29
C LYS A 67 39.84 11.19 -19.08
N GLY A 68 38.76 11.01 -18.29
CA GLY A 68 37.74 12.02 -18.08
C GLY A 68 37.23 12.09 -16.64
N PRO A 69 36.37 13.05 -16.32
CA PRO A 69 35.71 13.06 -15.02
C PRO A 69 34.83 11.79 -14.88
N TYR A 70 35.05 11.03 -13.82
CA TYR A 70 34.33 9.79 -13.58
C TYR A 70 32.94 10.02 -13.00
N GLY A 71 31.95 9.35 -13.60
CA GLY A 71 30.60 9.31 -13.08
C GLY A 71 30.43 8.18 -12.07
N TRP A 72 29.67 8.45 -11.01
CA TRP A 72 29.39 7.54 -9.91
C TRP A 72 27.93 7.10 -9.92
N SER A 73 27.70 5.84 -9.58
CA SER A 73 26.37 5.25 -9.48
C SER A 73 26.35 4.08 -8.50
N TRP A 74 25.18 3.68 -8.07
CA TRP A 74 24.99 2.37 -7.44
C TRP A 74 25.11 1.28 -8.51
N HIS A 75 25.69 0.15 -8.13
CA HIS A 75 25.69 -1.04 -8.97
C HIS A 75 24.24 -1.45 -9.29
N LYS A 76 24.00 -2.00 -10.49
CA LYS A 76 22.64 -2.42 -10.93
C LYS A 76 21.98 -3.43 -9.98
N ASP A 77 22.76 -4.31 -9.37
CA ASP A 77 22.30 -5.36 -8.45
C ASP A 77 22.44 -4.98 -6.97
N ALA A 78 22.63 -3.68 -6.66
CA ALA A 78 22.70 -3.18 -5.29
C ALA A 78 21.35 -3.29 -4.58
N ASN A 79 21.01 -4.48 -4.08
CA ASN A 79 19.75 -4.75 -3.41
C ASN A 79 19.78 -4.31 -1.94
N GLY A 80 18.72 -3.61 -1.51
CA GLY A 80 18.44 -3.29 -0.10
C GLY A 80 19.25 -2.14 0.53
N VAL A 81 20.28 -1.61 -0.14
CA VAL A 81 21.19 -0.60 0.44
C VAL A 81 21.08 0.77 -0.22
N ASN A 82 20.43 0.85 -1.38
CA ASN A 82 20.33 2.11 -2.12
C ASN A 82 19.31 3.08 -1.47
N PRO A 83 19.74 4.19 -0.87
CA PRO A 83 18.83 5.21 -0.36
C PRO A 83 18.15 6.02 -1.48
N ALA A 84 18.64 5.97 -2.72
CA ALA A 84 18.01 6.63 -3.85
C ALA A 84 16.89 5.76 -4.43
N MET A 85 15.69 6.29 -4.48
CA MET A 85 14.54 5.62 -5.09
C MET A 85 14.61 5.73 -6.60
N ASP A 86 14.56 4.60 -7.30
CA ASP A 86 14.47 4.56 -8.76
C ASP A 86 13.12 5.12 -9.24
N PRO A 87 13.06 5.78 -10.42
CA PRO A 87 11.79 6.28 -10.98
C PRO A 87 10.70 5.22 -11.16
N ILE A 88 11.05 3.97 -11.47
CA ILE A 88 10.09 2.86 -11.61
C ILE A 88 9.60 2.44 -10.22
N GLU A 89 10.49 2.37 -9.23
CA GLU A 89 10.12 2.12 -7.82
C GLU A 89 9.19 3.23 -7.31
N ALA A 90 9.51 4.49 -7.61
CA ALA A 90 8.67 5.63 -7.24
C ALA A 90 7.27 5.56 -7.89
N LEU A 91 7.20 5.18 -9.17
CA LEU A 91 5.93 4.98 -9.87
C LEU A 91 5.13 3.86 -9.23
N THR A 92 5.76 2.71 -8.98
CA THR A 92 5.14 1.55 -8.34
C THR A 92 4.57 1.91 -6.97
N LEU A 93 5.34 2.60 -6.12
CA LEU A 93 4.87 3.07 -4.81
C LEU A 93 3.73 4.08 -4.92
N SER A 94 3.78 4.97 -5.93
CA SER A 94 2.71 5.94 -6.17
C SER A 94 1.39 5.26 -6.54
N LEU A 95 1.42 4.18 -7.33
CA LEU A 95 0.25 3.38 -7.65
C LEU A 95 -0.21 2.55 -6.44
N ALA A 96 0.73 1.87 -5.78
CA ALA A 96 0.44 1.06 -4.59
C ALA A 96 -0.26 1.90 -3.50
N LYS A 97 0.06 3.17 -3.35
CA LYS A 97 -0.60 4.08 -2.42
C LYS A 97 -2.12 4.10 -2.60
N GLU A 98 -2.62 4.15 -3.83
CA GLU A 98 -4.05 4.22 -4.13
C GLU A 98 -4.78 2.94 -3.67
N TYR A 99 -4.12 1.79 -3.75
CA TYR A 99 -4.66 0.50 -3.31
C TYR A 99 -4.50 0.25 -1.81
N LEU A 100 -3.39 0.69 -1.23
CA LEU A 100 -3.09 0.45 0.18
C LEU A 100 -3.82 1.41 1.11
N ALA A 101 -4.03 2.67 0.68
CA ALA A 101 -4.68 3.69 1.52
C ALA A 101 -6.06 3.27 2.05
N PRO A 102 -6.93 2.60 1.27
CA PRO A 102 -8.24 2.17 1.75
C PRO A 102 -8.21 1.01 2.74
N ILE A 103 -7.17 0.16 2.72
CA ILE A 103 -7.13 -1.08 3.50
C ILE A 103 -6.22 -1.01 4.72
N MET A 104 -5.38 0.02 4.81
CA MET A 104 -4.44 0.17 5.93
C MET A 104 -4.99 1.05 7.04
N PRO A 105 -4.70 0.71 8.32
CA PRO A 105 -5.03 1.59 9.44
C PRO A 105 -4.43 2.98 9.25
N SER A 106 -5.18 4.01 9.56
CA SER A 106 -4.79 5.41 9.39
C SER A 106 -3.46 5.75 10.06
N LYS A 107 -3.20 5.20 11.25
CA LYS A 107 -1.93 5.39 11.98
C LYS A 107 -0.75 4.70 11.27
N THR A 108 -0.95 3.47 10.80
CA THR A 108 0.08 2.71 10.07
C THR A 108 0.37 3.37 8.72
N PHE A 109 -0.67 3.76 7.99
CA PHE A 109 -0.53 4.46 6.72
C PHE A 109 0.27 5.76 6.87
N ARG A 110 0.05 6.52 7.94
CA ARG A 110 0.81 7.74 8.26
C ARG A 110 2.30 7.46 8.47
N ARG A 111 2.67 6.34 9.10
CA ARG A 111 4.07 5.95 9.30
C ARG A 111 4.80 5.65 8.00
N ILE A 112 4.13 5.03 7.03
CA ILE A 112 4.72 4.70 5.71
C ILE A 112 4.56 5.83 4.68
N SER A 113 3.81 6.89 5.01
CA SER A 113 3.59 8.02 4.11
C SER A 113 4.88 8.71 3.67
N ILE A 114 5.94 8.62 4.46
CA ILE A 114 7.27 9.14 4.12
C ILE A 114 7.80 8.53 2.81
N PHE A 115 7.58 7.23 2.58
CA PHE A 115 8.00 6.54 1.35
C PHE A 115 7.17 7.01 0.15
N PHE A 116 5.87 7.21 0.33
CA PHE A 116 5.00 7.73 -0.72
C PHE A 116 5.31 9.19 -1.07
N ASN A 117 5.64 10.01 -0.06
CA ASN A 117 6.05 11.40 -0.27
C ASN A 117 7.38 11.47 -1.01
N ARG A 118 8.33 10.59 -0.67
CA ARG A 118 9.59 10.46 -1.38
C ARG A 118 9.38 10.04 -2.82
N ALA A 119 8.55 9.03 -3.07
CA ALA A 119 8.18 8.61 -4.42
C ALA A 119 7.60 9.77 -5.24
N ASN A 120 6.70 10.55 -4.66
CA ASN A 120 6.15 11.72 -5.31
C ASN A 120 7.22 12.79 -5.61
N SER A 121 8.17 13.02 -4.68
CA SER A 121 9.27 13.97 -4.91
C SER A 121 10.14 13.54 -6.09
N VAL A 122 10.51 12.26 -6.16
CA VAL A 122 11.29 11.71 -7.30
C VAL A 122 10.54 11.90 -8.61
N LEU A 123 9.24 11.58 -8.65
CA LEU A 123 8.42 11.73 -9.85
C LEU A 123 8.23 13.20 -10.27
N ASN A 124 8.11 14.10 -9.30
CA ASN A 124 7.93 15.54 -9.58
C ASN A 124 9.21 16.20 -10.15
N GLN A 125 10.40 15.74 -9.74
CA GLN A 125 11.67 16.22 -10.31
C GLN A 125 11.84 15.85 -11.79
N MET A 126 11.02 14.91 -12.28
CA MET A 126 11.09 14.40 -13.66
C MET A 126 10.05 15.07 -14.59
N GLU A 127 9.89 16.40 -14.53
CA GLU A 127 8.80 17.16 -15.17
C GLU A 127 8.51 16.85 -16.64
N LYS A 128 9.51 16.46 -17.44
CA LYS A 128 9.38 16.13 -18.87
C LYS A 128 9.49 14.63 -19.18
N SER A 129 9.47 13.75 -18.17
CA SER A 129 9.73 12.33 -18.38
C SER A 129 8.51 11.56 -18.93
N ARG A 130 8.80 10.44 -19.64
CA ARG A 130 7.77 9.49 -20.08
C ARG A 130 6.98 8.90 -18.89
N ILE A 131 7.63 8.77 -17.72
CA ILE A 131 7.06 8.21 -16.49
C ILE A 131 5.97 9.11 -15.90
N LYS A 132 6.19 10.44 -15.86
CA LYS A 132 5.15 11.39 -15.42
C LYS A 132 3.93 11.33 -16.33
N ARG A 133 4.15 11.35 -17.66
CA ARG A 133 3.06 11.22 -18.65
C ARG A 133 2.30 9.91 -18.51
N TRP A 134 2.99 8.81 -18.21
CA TRP A 134 2.35 7.53 -17.98
C TRP A 134 1.44 7.57 -16.75
N ARG A 135 1.94 8.10 -15.61
CA ARG A 135 1.15 8.29 -14.38
C ARG A 135 -0.12 9.12 -14.60
N GLU A 136 -0.06 10.13 -15.45
CA GLU A 136 -1.23 10.98 -15.77
C GLU A 136 -2.26 10.27 -16.66
N ARG A 137 -1.84 9.26 -17.42
CA ARG A 137 -2.67 8.56 -18.41
C ARG A 137 -3.24 7.24 -17.92
N VAL A 138 -2.65 6.62 -16.90
CA VAL A 138 -3.13 5.35 -16.35
C VAL A 138 -3.96 5.64 -15.10
N ARG A 139 -5.19 5.16 -15.11
CA ARG A 139 -6.15 5.28 -14.01
C ARG A 139 -6.87 3.97 -13.81
N VAL A 140 -7.13 3.63 -12.55
CA VAL A 140 -8.04 2.56 -12.18
C VAL A 140 -9.37 3.22 -11.82
N VAL A 141 -10.41 2.83 -12.54
CA VAL A 141 -11.77 3.30 -12.29
C VAL A 141 -12.52 2.17 -11.61
N SER A 142 -13.13 2.46 -10.46
CA SER A 142 -13.99 1.49 -9.79
C SER A 142 -15.21 1.17 -10.69
N GLN A 143 -15.57 -0.10 -10.78
CA GLN A 143 -16.76 -0.57 -11.52
C GLN A 143 -18.08 -0.09 -10.91
N TRP A 144 -18.05 0.32 -9.64
CA TRP A 144 -19.24 0.73 -8.88
C TRP A 144 -19.29 2.25 -8.70
N GLN A 145 -20.51 2.77 -8.50
CA GLN A 145 -20.71 4.17 -8.14
C GLN A 145 -19.86 4.51 -6.91
N ARG A 146 -19.12 5.62 -6.97
CA ARG A 146 -18.28 6.07 -5.86
C ARG A 146 -19.14 6.52 -4.69
N LEU A 147 -19.19 5.71 -3.66
CA LEU A 147 -19.79 6.08 -2.37
C LEU A 147 -18.74 6.76 -1.49
N ILE A 148 -19.19 7.66 -0.65
CA ILE A 148 -18.31 8.30 0.36
C ILE A 148 -18.08 7.28 1.48
N PRO A 149 -16.81 6.93 1.80
CA PRO A 149 -16.52 6.02 2.90
C PRO A 149 -17.03 6.56 4.23
N PRO A 150 -17.63 5.72 5.07
CA PRO A 150 -18.03 6.15 6.40
C PRO A 150 -16.79 6.46 7.26
N LYS A 151 -16.89 7.48 8.10
CA LYS A 151 -15.80 7.85 9.01
C LYS A 151 -15.69 6.81 10.13
N VAL A 152 -14.47 6.33 10.35
CA VAL A 152 -14.09 5.47 11.47
C VAL A 152 -13.20 6.30 12.40
N ASP A 153 -13.41 6.18 13.71
CA ASP A 153 -12.53 6.80 14.69
C ASP A 153 -11.13 6.16 14.61
N PRO A 154 -10.04 6.94 14.42
CA PRO A 154 -8.69 6.40 14.28
C PRO A 154 -8.17 5.64 15.51
N GLU A 155 -8.64 5.95 16.73
CA GLU A 155 -8.29 5.23 17.93
C GLU A 155 -8.97 3.86 17.95
N VAL A 156 -10.26 3.83 17.65
CA VAL A 156 -11.04 2.59 17.54
C VAL A 156 -10.46 1.69 16.45
N GLU A 157 -10.15 2.26 15.29
CA GLU A 157 -9.50 1.54 14.20
C GLU A 157 -8.18 0.90 14.67
N SER A 158 -7.32 1.69 15.30
CA SER A 158 -6.01 1.25 15.81
C SER A 158 -6.13 0.11 16.81
N GLU A 159 -7.07 0.19 17.77
CA GLU A 159 -7.28 -0.85 18.77
C GLU A 159 -7.78 -2.16 18.14
N ILE A 160 -8.68 -2.09 17.14
CA ILE A 160 -9.17 -3.26 16.42
C ILE A 160 -8.04 -3.94 15.65
N TYR A 161 -7.24 -3.18 14.91
CA TYR A 161 -6.11 -3.75 14.17
C TYR A 161 -5.02 -4.32 15.10
N ASN A 162 -4.76 -3.67 16.23
CA ASN A 162 -3.83 -4.19 17.24
C ASN A 162 -4.35 -5.48 17.87
N GLY A 163 -5.65 -5.55 18.21
CA GLY A 163 -6.28 -6.76 18.72
C GLY A 163 -6.12 -7.93 17.77
N LEU A 164 -6.35 -7.69 16.47
CA LEU A 164 -6.14 -8.69 15.44
C LEU A 164 -4.65 -9.08 15.30
N PHE A 165 -3.75 -8.10 15.23
CA PHE A 165 -2.31 -8.33 15.07
C PHE A 165 -1.68 -9.13 16.21
N TYR A 166 -2.08 -8.82 17.47
CA TYR A 166 -1.55 -9.48 18.66
C TYR A 166 -2.37 -10.71 19.10
N GLY A 167 -3.40 -11.08 18.37
CA GLY A 167 -4.29 -12.20 18.73
C GLY A 167 -4.97 -12.01 20.10
N LYS A 168 -5.45 -10.79 20.37
CA LYS A 168 -6.05 -10.42 21.66
C LYS A 168 -7.52 -10.10 21.50
N LYS A 169 -8.32 -10.46 22.54
CA LYS A 169 -9.72 -10.08 22.62
C LYS A 169 -9.88 -8.57 22.73
N LEU A 170 -11.03 -8.09 22.27
CA LEU A 170 -11.41 -6.70 22.36
C LEU A 170 -12.67 -6.53 23.21
N GLU A 171 -12.64 -5.57 24.10
CA GLU A 171 -13.84 -5.00 24.70
C GLU A 171 -14.29 -3.83 23.81
N VAL A 172 -15.51 -3.91 23.30
CA VAL A 172 -16.02 -2.94 22.34
C VAL A 172 -17.39 -2.40 22.75
N ASN A 173 -17.66 -1.15 22.37
CA ASN A 173 -18.99 -0.57 22.45
C ASN A 173 -19.53 -0.42 21.02
N TYR A 174 -20.51 -1.24 20.64
CA TYR A 174 -20.98 -1.38 19.27
C TYR A 174 -22.44 -0.96 19.11
N HIS A 175 -22.70 -0.09 18.13
CA HIS A 175 -24.03 0.41 17.81
C HIS A 175 -24.68 -0.44 16.70
N LYS A 176 -25.67 -1.24 17.07
CA LYS A 176 -26.46 -2.01 16.09
C LYS A 176 -27.40 -1.12 15.31
N LYS A 177 -27.68 -1.49 14.05
CA LYS A 177 -28.65 -0.76 13.19
C LYS A 177 -30.05 -0.71 13.83
N SER A 178 -30.44 -1.74 14.58
CA SER A 178 -31.76 -1.91 15.18
C SER A 178 -31.87 -1.39 16.63
N SER A 179 -30.82 -0.79 17.20
CA SER A 179 -30.79 -0.34 18.60
C SER A 179 -30.52 1.15 18.68
N ALA A 180 -31.23 1.85 19.58
CA ALA A 180 -30.96 3.25 19.85
C ALA A 180 -29.68 3.47 20.68
N ALA A 181 -29.24 2.47 21.45
CA ALA A 181 -28.05 2.51 22.29
C ALA A 181 -26.94 1.58 21.76
N ALA A 182 -25.70 1.92 22.09
CA ALA A 182 -24.58 1.05 21.85
C ALA A 182 -24.41 0.02 22.97
N ASP A 183 -24.11 -1.23 22.62
CA ASP A 183 -23.96 -2.32 23.57
C ASP A 183 -22.47 -2.62 23.82
N LYS A 184 -22.12 -2.82 25.09
CA LYS A 184 -20.79 -3.32 25.46
C LYS A 184 -20.69 -4.82 25.19
N ARG A 185 -19.62 -5.24 24.50
CA ARG A 185 -19.39 -6.62 24.07
C ARG A 185 -17.92 -7.01 24.15
N LEU A 186 -17.71 -8.31 24.39
CA LEU A 186 -16.39 -8.93 24.21
C LEU A 186 -16.39 -9.65 22.86
N VAL A 187 -15.40 -9.36 22.03
CA VAL A 187 -15.26 -9.94 20.70
C VAL A 187 -13.88 -10.55 20.50
N ASN A 188 -13.84 -11.63 19.73
CA ASN A 188 -12.63 -12.27 19.27
C ASN A 188 -12.41 -11.82 17.81
N PRO A 189 -11.46 -10.93 17.52
CA PRO A 189 -11.17 -10.51 16.15
C PRO A 189 -10.55 -11.66 15.36
N LEU A 190 -11.08 -11.95 14.17
CA LEU A 190 -10.63 -13.02 13.29
C LEU A 190 -10.07 -12.49 11.98
N GLY A 191 -10.52 -11.33 11.52
CA GLY A 191 -10.05 -10.71 10.28
C GLY A 191 -10.72 -9.38 9.98
N ILE A 192 -10.19 -8.68 8.97
CA ILE A 192 -10.79 -7.44 8.46
C ILE A 192 -10.96 -7.58 6.96
N VAL A 193 -12.15 -7.20 6.47
CA VAL A 193 -12.50 -7.21 5.06
C VAL A 193 -12.97 -5.84 4.64
N LEU A 194 -12.44 -5.35 3.54
CA LEU A 194 -12.95 -4.18 2.85
C LEU A 194 -13.99 -4.63 1.82
N HIS A 195 -15.26 -4.34 2.08
CA HIS A 195 -16.34 -4.61 1.13
C HIS A 195 -16.91 -3.30 0.59
N GLY A 196 -16.64 -3.01 -0.66
CA GLY A 196 -16.88 -1.70 -1.27
C GLY A 196 -16.04 -0.62 -0.57
N VAL A 197 -16.70 0.32 0.12
CA VAL A 197 -16.05 1.40 0.89
C VAL A 197 -16.15 1.19 2.41
N VAL A 198 -16.60 0.03 2.86
CA VAL A 198 -16.87 -0.25 4.28
C VAL A 198 -15.90 -1.30 4.81
N HIS A 199 -15.08 -0.92 5.78
CA HIS A 199 -14.30 -1.88 6.56
C HIS A 199 -15.20 -2.67 7.50
N ARG A 200 -15.04 -3.98 7.54
CA ARG A 200 -15.79 -4.90 8.39
C ARG A 200 -14.84 -5.76 9.20
N LEU A 201 -15.02 -5.77 10.49
CA LEU A 201 -14.36 -6.74 11.38
C LEU A 201 -15.12 -8.06 11.29
N ILE A 202 -14.42 -9.14 10.95
CA ILE A 202 -14.91 -10.50 11.14
C ILE A 202 -14.52 -10.92 12.54
N CYS A 203 -15.49 -11.37 13.33
CA CYS A 203 -15.26 -11.72 14.72
C CYS A 203 -16.31 -12.72 15.22
N THR A 204 -15.99 -13.38 16.33
CA THR A 204 -17.00 -14.06 17.17
C THR A 204 -17.26 -13.25 18.42
N MET A 205 -18.38 -13.51 19.08
CA MET A 205 -18.67 -13.01 20.42
C MET A 205 -18.25 -14.04 21.49
N ASP A 206 -17.90 -13.59 22.70
CA ASP A 206 -17.51 -14.54 23.77
C ASP A 206 -18.59 -15.57 24.06
N GLN A 207 -19.86 -15.21 23.91
CA GLN A 207 -21.01 -16.08 24.19
C GLN A 207 -21.57 -16.79 22.94
N ASP A 208 -20.99 -16.49 21.74
CA ASP A 208 -21.50 -17.03 20.49
C ASP A 208 -20.30 -17.24 19.53
N PRO A 209 -19.90 -18.50 19.31
CA PRO A 209 -18.76 -18.84 18.48
C PRO A 209 -19.03 -18.67 16.98
N SER A 210 -20.22 -18.29 16.55
CA SER A 210 -20.57 -18.11 15.15
C SER A 210 -19.87 -16.86 14.59
N PRO A 211 -19.06 -16.98 13.53
CA PRO A 211 -18.43 -15.84 12.91
C PRO A 211 -19.46 -14.87 12.31
N ARG A 212 -19.21 -13.60 12.48
CA ARG A 212 -20.04 -12.52 11.93
C ARG A 212 -19.19 -11.33 11.52
N HIS A 213 -19.70 -10.49 10.67
CA HIS A 213 -19.03 -9.27 10.25
C HIS A 213 -19.70 -8.03 10.84
N LEU A 214 -18.89 -7.11 11.38
CA LEU A 214 -19.32 -5.88 12.01
C LEU A 214 -18.65 -4.67 11.31
N PRO A 215 -19.43 -3.74 10.73
CA PRO A 215 -18.89 -2.51 10.15
C PRO A 215 -18.11 -1.67 11.17
N LEU A 216 -16.86 -1.27 10.84
CA LEU A 216 -15.99 -0.54 11.76
C LEU A 216 -16.56 0.80 12.20
N HIS A 217 -17.23 1.53 11.33
CA HIS A 217 -17.80 2.85 11.63
C HIS A 217 -18.93 2.82 12.69
N ARG A 218 -19.40 1.63 13.07
CA ARG A 218 -20.43 1.45 14.14
C ARG A 218 -19.83 1.21 15.52
N PHE A 219 -18.52 1.03 15.63
CA PHE A 219 -17.86 0.95 16.92
C PHE A 219 -17.68 2.36 17.50
N LYS A 220 -18.12 2.55 18.73
CA LYS A 220 -17.98 3.79 19.49
C LYS A 220 -16.72 3.80 20.33
N SER A 221 -16.28 2.63 20.76
CA SER A 221 -14.99 2.42 21.42
C SER A 221 -14.51 0.99 21.21
N ALA A 222 -13.21 0.79 21.25
CA ALA A 222 -12.57 -0.51 21.30
C ALA A 222 -11.38 -0.41 22.26
N LYS A 223 -11.14 -1.48 23.02
CA LYS A 223 -10.01 -1.61 23.93
C LYS A 223 -9.47 -3.03 23.86
N ILE A 224 -8.19 -3.16 23.62
CA ILE A 224 -7.50 -4.45 23.65
C ILE A 224 -7.42 -4.99 25.09
N LEU A 225 -7.61 -6.28 25.24
CA LEU A 225 -7.52 -6.98 26.53
C LEU A 225 -6.30 -7.89 26.53
N GLU A 226 -5.76 -8.21 27.72
CA GLU A 226 -4.65 -9.17 27.87
C GLU A 226 -5.08 -10.65 27.65
N LYS A 227 -6.32 -10.88 27.23
CA LYS A 227 -6.87 -12.22 26.97
C LYS A 227 -6.64 -12.61 25.51
N LYS A 228 -6.19 -13.86 25.27
CA LYS A 228 -6.04 -14.40 23.90
C LYS A 228 -7.39 -14.56 23.21
N VAL A 229 -7.39 -14.37 21.91
CA VAL A 229 -8.52 -14.67 21.02
C VAL A 229 -8.88 -16.16 21.13
N ILE A 230 -10.17 -16.46 21.06
CA ILE A 230 -10.69 -17.82 20.87
C ILE A 230 -11.16 -17.90 19.41
N GLU A 231 -10.42 -18.65 18.62
CA GLU A 231 -10.76 -18.88 17.22
C GLU A 231 -11.64 -20.12 17.10
N PRO A 232 -12.68 -20.11 16.25
CA PRO A 232 -13.44 -21.31 15.93
C PRO A 232 -12.52 -22.33 15.23
N LYS A 233 -12.74 -23.62 15.53
CA LYS A 233 -12.00 -24.69 14.85
C LYS A 233 -12.25 -24.61 13.34
N ASN A 234 -11.16 -24.71 12.58
CA ASN A 234 -11.17 -24.69 11.10
C ASN A 234 -11.73 -23.38 10.49
N PHE A 235 -11.65 -22.24 11.20
CA PHE A 235 -12.07 -20.98 10.61
C PHE A 235 -11.13 -20.60 9.45
N ASN A 236 -11.72 -20.35 8.28
CA ASN A 236 -11.04 -19.82 7.11
C ASN A 236 -11.78 -18.57 6.64
N ILE A 237 -11.04 -17.46 6.50
CA ILE A 237 -11.61 -16.18 6.12
C ILE A 237 -12.11 -16.18 4.67
N ASP A 238 -11.44 -16.90 3.77
CA ASP A 238 -11.81 -16.95 2.36
C ASP A 238 -13.09 -17.78 2.17
N GLU A 239 -13.23 -18.88 2.90
CA GLU A 239 -14.48 -19.66 2.95
C GLU A 239 -15.62 -18.82 3.51
N PHE A 240 -15.38 -18.08 4.60
CA PHE A 240 -16.38 -17.19 5.20
C PHE A 240 -16.82 -16.09 4.22
N ILE A 241 -15.91 -15.57 3.40
CA ILE A 241 -16.21 -14.57 2.37
C ILE A 241 -17.01 -15.21 1.21
N SER A 242 -16.57 -16.37 0.73
CA SER A 242 -17.17 -17.09 -0.41
C SER A 242 -18.57 -17.65 -0.10
N GLU A 243 -18.83 -18.03 1.15
CA GLU A 243 -20.17 -18.44 1.62
C GLU A 243 -21.16 -17.26 1.70
N GLU A 244 -20.81 -16.11 1.12
CA GLU A 244 -21.65 -14.92 0.98
C GLU A 244 -22.04 -14.23 2.27
N ASN A 245 -21.33 -14.54 3.35
CA ASN A 245 -21.61 -13.92 4.65
C ASN A 245 -21.36 -12.40 4.66
N ILE A 246 -20.75 -11.84 3.59
CA ILE A 246 -20.44 -10.40 3.47
C ILE A 246 -21.41 -9.69 2.54
N GLY A 247 -22.10 -10.40 1.64
CA GLY A 247 -23.14 -9.88 0.74
C GLY A 247 -24.50 -9.71 1.44
N TYR A 248 -25.45 -9.13 0.70
CA TYR A 248 -26.86 -9.09 1.10
C TYR A 248 -27.54 -10.36 0.57
N LEU A 249 -27.18 -11.51 1.10
CA LEU A 249 -27.80 -12.75 0.69
C LEU A 249 -29.26 -12.78 1.17
N ILE A 250 -30.19 -12.86 0.25
CA ILE A 250 -31.62 -13.00 0.55
C ILE A 250 -31.95 -14.48 0.80
N SER A 251 -31.23 -15.39 0.11
CA SER A 251 -31.44 -16.85 0.21
C SER A 251 -30.15 -17.59 -0.12
N LYS A 252 -29.91 -18.73 0.53
CA LYS A 252 -28.83 -19.67 0.18
C LYS A 252 -29.16 -20.53 -1.05
N ARG A 253 -30.35 -20.41 -1.60
CA ARG A 253 -30.75 -21.14 -2.81
C ARG A 253 -30.13 -20.48 -4.03
N LYS A 254 -29.48 -21.28 -4.87
CA LYS A 254 -29.09 -20.83 -6.20
C LYS A 254 -30.37 -20.52 -6.98
N ILE A 255 -30.37 -19.41 -7.68
CA ILE A 255 -31.45 -19.03 -8.60
C ILE A 255 -30.92 -19.10 -10.02
N GLN A 256 -31.78 -19.48 -10.93
CA GLN A 256 -31.53 -19.30 -12.35
C GLN A 256 -32.05 -17.91 -12.72
N LEU A 257 -31.19 -17.07 -13.27
CA LEU A 257 -31.55 -15.76 -13.78
C LEU A 257 -31.66 -15.85 -15.31
N GLU A 258 -32.82 -15.56 -15.83
CA GLU A 258 -33.05 -15.35 -17.27
C GLU A 258 -33.35 -13.87 -17.49
N ALA A 259 -32.55 -13.24 -18.33
CA ALA A 259 -32.70 -11.82 -18.60
C ALA A 259 -32.52 -11.53 -20.09
N LYS A 260 -33.37 -10.64 -20.62
CA LYS A 260 -33.36 -10.24 -22.03
C LYS A 260 -32.70 -8.87 -22.17
N PHE A 261 -31.68 -8.80 -23.01
CA PHE A 261 -30.92 -7.59 -23.29
C PHE A 261 -31.03 -7.22 -24.78
N THR A 262 -30.89 -5.96 -25.12
CA THR A 262 -30.62 -5.55 -26.50
C THR A 262 -29.23 -6.06 -26.90
N SER A 263 -28.95 -6.28 -28.18
CA SER A 263 -27.65 -6.75 -28.66
C SER A 263 -26.49 -5.87 -28.18
N SER A 264 -26.69 -4.55 -28.15
CA SER A 264 -25.68 -3.61 -27.65
C SER A 264 -25.45 -3.73 -26.15
N ALA A 265 -26.49 -3.86 -25.34
CA ALA A 265 -26.37 -3.96 -23.88
C ALA A 265 -25.85 -5.37 -23.43
N GLY A 266 -26.21 -6.42 -24.17
CA GLY A 266 -25.77 -7.77 -23.88
C GLY A 266 -24.35 -8.08 -24.33
N PHE A 267 -23.77 -7.25 -25.21
CA PHE A 267 -22.42 -7.51 -25.75
C PHE A 267 -21.35 -7.61 -24.65
N HIS A 268 -21.41 -6.76 -23.62
CA HIS A 268 -20.44 -6.80 -22.52
C HIS A 268 -20.43 -8.13 -21.76
N LEU A 269 -21.53 -8.85 -21.74
CA LEU A 269 -21.63 -10.15 -21.08
C LEU A 269 -20.89 -11.27 -21.85
N THR A 270 -20.51 -11.04 -23.11
CA THR A 270 -19.63 -11.94 -23.87
C THR A 270 -18.18 -11.80 -23.46
N GLU A 271 -17.78 -10.62 -23.00
CA GLU A 271 -16.41 -10.29 -22.61
C GLU A 271 -16.18 -10.46 -21.10
N THR A 272 -17.21 -10.16 -20.31
CA THR A 272 -17.18 -10.21 -18.84
C THR A 272 -18.45 -10.92 -18.32
N PRO A 273 -18.45 -12.26 -18.31
CA PRO A 273 -19.60 -13.04 -17.87
C PRO A 273 -19.88 -12.83 -16.39
N ILE A 274 -21.16 -12.91 -15.99
CA ILE A 274 -21.61 -12.81 -14.59
C ILE A 274 -21.23 -14.06 -13.81
N THR A 275 -21.31 -15.23 -14.45
CA THR A 275 -20.98 -16.56 -13.87
C THR A 275 -20.24 -17.41 -14.90
N GLU A 276 -19.50 -18.41 -14.44
CA GLU A 276 -18.76 -19.33 -15.33
C GLU A 276 -19.68 -20.20 -16.20
N ASP A 277 -20.89 -20.46 -15.73
CA ASP A 277 -21.92 -21.27 -16.39
C ASP A 277 -22.96 -20.41 -17.16
N GLN A 278 -22.65 -19.15 -17.42
CA GLN A 278 -23.51 -18.25 -18.19
C GLN A 278 -23.71 -18.75 -19.63
N VAL A 279 -24.95 -18.81 -20.06
CA VAL A 279 -25.31 -19.10 -21.44
C VAL A 279 -25.91 -17.84 -22.08
N LEU A 280 -25.47 -17.50 -23.28
CA LEU A 280 -26.00 -16.38 -24.06
C LEU A 280 -26.63 -16.93 -25.34
N GLU A 281 -27.92 -16.67 -25.52
CA GLU A 281 -28.68 -17.05 -26.71
C GLU A 281 -29.13 -15.80 -27.47
N LYS A 282 -29.00 -15.85 -28.78
CA LYS A 282 -29.53 -14.80 -29.65
C LYS A 282 -30.97 -15.09 -29.94
N ILE A 283 -31.85 -14.23 -29.47
CA ILE A 283 -33.29 -14.28 -29.80
C ILE A 283 -33.49 -13.48 -31.11
N VAL A 284 -33.94 -14.15 -32.12
CA VAL A 284 -34.26 -13.57 -33.46
C VAL A 284 -35.59 -12.88 -33.42
#